data_706533bd1b242062535d5ff300a26728
#
_entry.id   706533bd1b242062535d5ff300a26728
#
_cell.length_a   1.000
_cell.length_b   1.000
_cell.length_c   1.000
_cell.angle_alpha   90.00
_cell.angle_beta   90.00
_cell.angle_gamma   90.00
#
_symmetry.space_group_name_H-M   'P 1'
#
loop_
_entity.id
_entity.type
_entity.pdbx_description
1 polymer ?
#
loop_
_entity_poly.entity_id
_entity_poly.type
_entity_poly.pdbx_seq_one_letter_code
_entity_poly.pdbx_strand_id
1 'polypeptide(L)'
;LRTKPRLSQAGALLLPKDFVSLGNKNFTMTKIHFRSYNPNQTVLFPQRIDEDIAENDPVRMVDALVEGLNLESFRKLYKECGRSPYHPRMMLKVILYAYMNNIYSCRKIEKLLHRDIHYIWLAGYEKPDFITINRFRNRVKNEINEVFTQTVLLLSSKGFISLNVEYIDGTKIESKANKYTFVWRKTVERNRERLMKKIHILLGQIDNVIAQENSSESNEEIEFTPAMLTEMAGELRQALEQVPEPSTKEEKTALKKKRKQLKELEEHRDKLQEYDNRLDTLQDRNSYSKTDNDATFMRMKEDAMRNGQTKPGYNLQIGTENQFITDFALFPNPTDTLTLIPFLQSFSNRYDRMAHTVVADSGYGSEENYRFMSENGMEAYVKYNYFHMEQRPRFKPDPFKAENFYYNEE
;
A
#
# COMPACT_ATOMS: atom_id res chain seq x y z
N LEU A 1 -36.02 19.46 7.31
CA LEU A 1 -37.30 18.90 7.78
C LEU A 1 -37.61 17.60 7.04
N ARG A 2 -37.14 16.47 7.58
CA ARG A 2 -37.65 15.13 7.26
C ARG A 2 -37.73 14.35 8.55
N THR A 3 -38.95 14.13 8.99
CA THR A 3 -39.37 13.39 10.17
C THR A 3 -39.10 11.89 10.01
N LYS A 4 -38.53 11.30 11.04
CA LYS A 4 -38.39 9.86 11.20
C LYS A 4 -39.76 9.21 11.47
N PRO A 5 -40.12 8.07 10.91
CA PRO A 5 -41.29 7.31 11.36
C PRO A 5 -40.95 6.53 12.64
N ARG A 6 -41.82 6.70 13.64
CA ARG A 6 -41.87 5.90 14.88
C ARG A 6 -42.37 4.48 14.56
N LEU A 7 -41.67 3.47 15.03
CA LEU A 7 -42.21 2.10 15.15
C LEU A 7 -43.31 2.08 16.19
N SER A 8 -44.55 1.80 15.77
CA SER A 8 -45.66 1.42 16.64
C SER A 8 -45.92 -0.06 16.55
N GLN A 9 -46.10 -0.62 17.70
CA GLN A 9 -46.58 -1.92 18.17
C GLN A 9 -47.32 -2.84 17.20
N ALA A 10 -47.11 -4.15 17.43
CA ALA A 10 -47.77 -5.29 16.85
C ALA A 10 -49.28 -5.11 16.70
N GLY A 11 -49.75 -5.03 15.48
CA GLY A 11 -51.13 -5.21 15.10
C GLY A 11 -51.31 -6.62 14.57
N ALA A 12 -52.09 -7.42 15.28
CA ALA A 12 -52.57 -8.69 14.79
C ALA A 12 -53.40 -8.50 13.52
N LEU A 13 -52.98 -9.09 12.41
CA LEU A 13 -53.75 -9.13 11.17
C LEU A 13 -54.95 -10.08 11.38
N LEU A 14 -56.12 -9.52 11.61
CA LEU A 14 -57.38 -10.20 11.47
C LEU A 14 -57.71 -10.31 9.98
N LEU A 15 -57.64 -11.53 9.45
CA LEU A 15 -58.15 -11.82 8.11
C LEU A 15 -59.69 -11.83 8.12
N PRO A 16 -60.37 -11.30 7.10
CA PRO A 16 -61.82 -11.31 7.00
C PRO A 16 -62.37 -12.74 6.85
N LYS A 17 -63.35 -13.08 7.67
CA LYS A 17 -64.24 -14.23 7.45
C LYS A 17 -65.23 -13.80 6.36
N ASP A 18 -65.06 -14.30 5.15
CA ASP A 18 -66.13 -14.50 4.18
C ASP A 18 -65.48 -14.94 2.83
N PHE A 19 -65.37 -16.24 2.67
CA PHE A 19 -65.38 -16.85 1.34
C PHE A 19 -66.30 -18.07 1.39
N VAL A 20 -67.54 -17.78 0.97
CA VAL A 20 -68.58 -18.80 0.81
C VAL A 20 -68.41 -19.51 -0.53
N SER A 21 -68.27 -20.80 -0.42
CA SER A 21 -68.82 -21.88 -1.28
C SER A 21 -68.90 -21.65 -2.80
N LEU A 22 -68.06 -22.34 -3.53
CA LEU A 22 -68.38 -22.81 -4.88
C LEU A 22 -67.91 -24.27 -5.09
N GLY A 23 -68.82 -25.16 -5.25
CA GLY A 23 -68.79 -26.34 -6.14
C GLY A 23 -67.91 -27.51 -5.73
N ASN A 24 -68.52 -28.52 -5.20
CA ASN A 24 -68.07 -29.92 -5.07
C ASN A 24 -67.42 -30.45 -6.37
N LYS A 25 -66.08 -30.51 -6.38
CA LYS A 25 -65.32 -31.54 -7.10
C LYS A 25 -64.46 -32.22 -6.07
N ASN A 26 -64.70 -33.50 -5.86
CA ASN A 26 -63.92 -34.40 -5.00
C ASN A 26 -62.50 -34.44 -5.50
N PHE A 27 -61.66 -33.43 -5.13
CA PHE A 27 -60.26 -33.57 -5.13
C PHE A 27 -59.87 -34.24 -3.81
N THR A 28 -59.43 -35.46 -3.88
CA THR A 28 -58.73 -36.14 -2.78
C THR A 28 -57.44 -35.29 -2.57
N MET A 29 -57.53 -34.32 -1.68
CA MET A 29 -56.36 -33.61 -1.22
C MET A 29 -55.46 -34.61 -0.48
N THR A 30 -54.38 -35.04 -1.12
CA THR A 30 -53.29 -35.69 -0.43
C THR A 30 -52.85 -34.75 0.69
N LYS A 31 -53.08 -35.14 1.94
CA LYS A 31 -52.65 -34.37 3.11
C LYS A 31 -51.14 -34.25 3.01
N ILE A 32 -50.63 -33.04 2.71
CA ILE A 32 -49.22 -32.77 2.76
C ILE A 32 -48.78 -32.87 4.23
N HIS A 33 -47.99 -33.87 4.55
CA HIS A 33 -47.38 -34.04 5.86
C HIS A 33 -46.08 -33.22 5.90
N PHE A 34 -46.10 -32.11 6.65
CA PHE A 34 -44.89 -31.38 6.98
C PHE A 34 -44.15 -32.10 8.10
N ARG A 35 -42.80 -32.04 8.03
CA ARG A 35 -41.96 -32.50 9.14
C ARG A 35 -42.25 -31.68 10.38
N SER A 36 -42.24 -32.30 11.56
CA SER A 36 -42.41 -31.59 12.82
C SER A 36 -41.27 -30.58 12.99
N TYR A 37 -41.60 -29.37 13.41
CA TYR A 37 -40.68 -28.28 13.66
C TYR A 37 -40.87 -27.81 15.12
N ASN A 38 -39.79 -27.88 15.91
CA ASN A 38 -39.79 -27.40 17.26
C ASN A 38 -38.48 -26.60 17.50
N PRO A 39 -38.52 -25.26 17.54
CA PRO A 39 -37.34 -24.43 17.75
C PRO A 39 -36.76 -24.55 19.17
N ASN A 40 -37.53 -25.10 20.12
CA ASN A 40 -37.13 -25.27 21.53
C ASN A 40 -36.82 -26.76 21.85
N GLN A 41 -36.38 -27.53 20.85
CA GLN A 41 -36.01 -28.91 21.06
C GLN A 41 -34.85 -29.01 22.05
N THR A 42 -35.05 -29.71 23.14
CA THR A 42 -34.02 -29.99 24.15
C THR A 42 -33.21 -31.20 23.70
N VAL A 43 -31.90 -31.03 23.58
CA VAL A 43 -30.97 -32.12 23.27
C VAL A 43 -30.37 -32.62 24.56
N LEU A 44 -30.48 -33.93 24.83
CA LEU A 44 -30.00 -34.54 26.07
C LEU A 44 -28.45 -34.49 26.16
N PHE A 45 -27.77 -34.65 25.02
CA PHE A 45 -26.33 -34.54 24.89
C PHE A 45 -26.05 -33.47 23.84
N PRO A 46 -25.26 -32.42 24.16
CA PRO A 46 -24.90 -31.39 23.16
C PRO A 46 -24.10 -32.05 22.05
N GLN A 47 -24.55 -31.86 20.82
CA GLN A 47 -23.83 -32.30 19.61
C GLN A 47 -22.54 -31.49 19.48
N ARG A 48 -21.48 -32.12 19.01
CA ARG A 48 -20.24 -31.42 18.72
C ARG A 48 -20.42 -30.59 17.45
N ILE A 49 -19.97 -29.31 17.47
CA ILE A 49 -20.10 -28.42 16.30
C ILE A 49 -19.39 -28.97 15.06
N ASP A 50 -18.30 -29.70 15.22
CA ASP A 50 -17.55 -30.27 14.11
C ASP A 50 -18.34 -31.33 13.35
N GLU A 51 -19.35 -31.96 13.95
CA GLU A 51 -20.27 -32.91 13.30
C GLU A 51 -21.23 -32.20 12.34
N ASP A 52 -21.55 -30.95 12.60
CA ASP A 52 -22.41 -30.11 11.73
C ASP A 52 -21.63 -29.46 10.55
N ILE A 53 -20.32 -29.59 10.53
CA ILE A 53 -19.43 -29.03 9.48
C ILE A 53 -19.06 -30.19 8.54
N ALA A 54 -19.32 -30.02 7.24
CA ALA A 54 -18.96 -31.02 6.24
C ALA A 54 -17.46 -31.34 6.23
N GLU A 55 -17.10 -32.58 5.92
CA GLU A 55 -15.70 -33.02 5.90
C GLU A 55 -14.84 -32.26 4.88
N ASN A 56 -15.44 -31.87 3.75
CA ASN A 56 -14.82 -31.12 2.65
C ASN A 56 -15.03 -29.59 2.76
N ASP A 57 -15.52 -29.09 3.91
CA ASP A 57 -15.72 -27.65 4.07
C ASP A 57 -14.38 -26.89 4.07
N PRO A 58 -14.27 -25.77 3.34
CA PRO A 58 -13.06 -24.94 3.30
C PRO A 58 -12.56 -24.48 4.67
N VAL A 59 -13.41 -24.39 5.68
CA VAL A 59 -13.02 -24.02 7.04
C VAL A 59 -12.00 -25.00 7.64
N ARG A 60 -12.14 -26.31 7.31
CA ARG A 60 -11.21 -27.34 7.77
C ARG A 60 -9.82 -27.20 7.13
N MET A 61 -9.78 -26.75 5.87
CA MET A 61 -8.52 -26.45 5.21
C MET A 61 -7.80 -25.29 5.91
N VAL A 62 -8.53 -24.23 6.27
CA VAL A 62 -7.93 -23.08 7.00
C VAL A 62 -7.45 -23.52 8.38
N ASP A 63 -8.20 -24.36 9.06
CA ASP A 63 -7.79 -24.93 10.35
C ASP A 63 -6.48 -25.71 10.22
N ALA A 64 -6.46 -26.71 9.32
CA ALA A 64 -5.29 -27.56 9.09
C ALA A 64 -4.05 -26.75 8.63
N LEU A 65 -4.24 -25.77 7.75
CA LEU A 65 -3.17 -24.90 7.30
C LEU A 65 -2.53 -24.17 8.48
N VAL A 66 -3.34 -23.49 9.29
CA VAL A 66 -2.82 -22.69 10.40
C VAL A 66 -2.24 -23.58 11.51
N GLU A 67 -2.75 -24.80 11.71
CA GLU A 67 -2.13 -25.77 12.63
C GLU A 67 -0.71 -26.17 12.18
N GLY A 68 -0.47 -26.26 10.89
CA GLY A 68 0.85 -26.57 10.32
C GLY A 68 1.87 -25.43 10.40
N LEU A 69 1.46 -24.19 10.73
CA LEU A 69 2.36 -23.05 10.76
C LEU A 69 3.13 -22.92 12.09
N ASN A 70 4.39 -22.50 12.01
CA ASN A 70 5.16 -22.05 13.16
C ASN A 70 4.82 -20.58 13.47
N LEU A 71 4.23 -20.32 14.63
CA LEU A 71 3.82 -18.99 15.08
C LEU A 71 4.64 -18.48 16.28
N GLU A 72 5.90 -18.92 16.43
CA GLU A 72 6.77 -18.44 17.51
C GLU A 72 7.06 -16.94 17.40
N SER A 73 7.15 -16.38 16.19
CA SER A 73 7.27 -14.94 15.98
C SER A 73 6.08 -14.18 16.58
N PHE A 74 4.87 -14.73 16.47
CA PHE A 74 3.68 -14.13 17.08
C PHE A 74 3.72 -14.12 18.59
N ARG A 75 4.26 -15.18 19.24
CA ARG A 75 4.40 -15.25 20.71
C ARG A 75 5.26 -14.12 21.25
N LYS A 76 6.34 -13.77 20.54
CA LYS A 76 7.25 -12.67 20.93
C LYS A 76 6.57 -11.31 20.98
N LEU A 77 5.42 -11.14 20.33
CA LEU A 77 4.65 -9.91 20.33
C LEU A 77 3.78 -9.73 21.59
N TYR A 78 3.69 -10.74 22.44
CA TYR A 78 2.90 -10.71 23.67
C TYR A 78 3.80 -10.53 24.89
N LYS A 79 3.29 -9.76 25.87
CA LYS A 79 3.97 -9.58 27.16
C LYS A 79 3.58 -10.72 28.09
N GLU A 80 4.49 -11.11 28.96
CA GLU A 80 4.27 -12.17 29.97
C GLU A 80 3.30 -11.73 31.07
N CYS A 81 3.12 -10.43 31.29
CA CYS A 81 2.27 -9.88 32.33
C CYS A 81 1.00 -9.25 31.77
N GLY A 82 -0.12 -9.40 32.49
CA GLY A 82 -1.42 -8.80 32.17
C GLY A 82 -2.54 -9.84 32.03
N ARG A 83 -3.70 -9.39 31.52
CA ARG A 83 -4.83 -10.28 31.22
C ARG A 83 -4.44 -11.26 30.11
N SER A 84 -4.80 -12.54 30.27
CA SER A 84 -4.56 -13.58 29.26
C SER A 84 -5.13 -13.17 27.88
N PRO A 85 -4.28 -13.08 26.86
CA PRO A 85 -4.74 -12.75 25.52
C PRO A 85 -5.41 -13.96 24.86
N TYR A 86 -6.23 -13.71 23.84
CA TYR A 86 -6.70 -14.77 22.94
C TYR A 86 -5.53 -15.44 22.23
N HIS A 87 -5.62 -16.73 22.00
CA HIS A 87 -4.56 -17.49 21.36
C HIS A 87 -4.31 -16.99 19.94
N PRO A 88 -3.06 -16.63 19.55
CA PRO A 88 -2.77 -16.03 18.24
C PRO A 88 -3.14 -16.93 17.07
N ARG A 89 -3.00 -18.26 17.20
CA ARG A 89 -3.40 -19.25 16.18
C ARG A 89 -4.89 -19.17 15.91
N MET A 90 -5.73 -19.16 16.95
CA MET A 90 -7.19 -19.01 16.83
C MET A 90 -7.56 -17.68 16.13
N MET A 91 -6.96 -16.57 16.54
CA MET A 91 -7.19 -15.26 15.93
C MET A 91 -6.81 -15.24 14.45
N LEU A 92 -5.70 -15.90 14.07
CA LEU A 92 -5.26 -16.01 12.69
C LEU A 92 -6.24 -16.85 11.85
N LYS A 93 -6.71 -18.02 12.36
CA LYS A 93 -7.73 -18.84 11.69
C LYS A 93 -8.98 -18.04 11.35
N VAL A 94 -9.50 -17.33 12.35
CA VAL A 94 -10.73 -16.51 12.21
C VAL A 94 -10.54 -15.42 11.15
N ILE A 95 -9.41 -14.73 11.14
CA ILE A 95 -9.15 -13.65 10.18
C ILE A 95 -8.94 -14.21 8.76
N LEU A 96 -8.16 -15.28 8.60
CA LEU A 96 -7.93 -15.90 7.29
C LEU A 96 -9.24 -16.42 6.69
N TYR A 97 -10.05 -17.12 7.48
CA TYR A 97 -11.35 -17.62 7.02
C TYR A 97 -12.31 -16.47 6.66
N ALA A 98 -12.29 -15.37 7.44
CA ALA A 98 -13.07 -14.18 7.11
C ALA A 98 -12.63 -13.55 5.78
N TYR A 99 -11.34 -13.42 5.55
CA TYR A 99 -10.82 -12.85 4.31
C TYR A 99 -11.09 -13.73 3.09
N MET A 100 -11.01 -15.04 3.25
CA MET A 100 -11.42 -16.01 2.21
C MET A 100 -12.88 -15.83 1.81
N ASN A 101 -13.74 -15.44 2.76
CA ASN A 101 -15.16 -15.14 2.52
C ASN A 101 -15.43 -13.65 2.18
N ASN A 102 -14.42 -12.87 1.80
CA ASN A 102 -14.51 -11.43 1.50
C ASN A 102 -15.06 -10.57 2.67
N ILE A 103 -14.80 -10.98 3.91
CA ILE A 103 -15.24 -10.28 5.12
C ILE A 103 -14.05 -9.61 5.80
N TYR A 104 -13.84 -8.31 5.51
CA TYR A 104 -12.71 -7.54 6.02
C TYR A 104 -13.03 -6.70 7.27
N SER A 105 -14.32 -6.52 7.58
CA SER A 105 -14.77 -5.69 8.70
C SER A 105 -14.71 -6.44 10.02
N CYS A 106 -13.89 -5.98 10.96
CA CYS A 106 -13.79 -6.59 12.29
C CYS A 106 -15.12 -6.66 13.03
N ARG A 107 -16.05 -5.68 12.83
CA ARG A 107 -17.40 -5.72 13.40
C ARG A 107 -18.28 -6.78 12.77
N LYS A 108 -18.08 -7.11 11.47
CA LYS A 108 -18.78 -8.25 10.85
C LYS A 108 -18.22 -9.56 11.37
N ILE A 109 -16.90 -9.67 11.53
CA ILE A 109 -16.25 -10.87 12.08
C ILE A 109 -16.75 -11.16 13.50
N GLU A 110 -16.81 -10.17 14.37
CA GLU A 110 -17.37 -10.28 15.72
C GLU A 110 -18.81 -10.83 15.68
N LYS A 111 -19.67 -10.32 14.78
CA LYS A 111 -21.04 -10.82 14.63
C LYS A 111 -21.08 -12.29 14.22
N LEU A 112 -20.18 -12.73 13.34
CA LEU A 112 -20.09 -14.11 12.87
C LEU A 112 -19.63 -15.06 13.99
N LEU A 113 -18.72 -14.64 14.85
CA LEU A 113 -18.31 -15.38 16.05
C LEU A 113 -19.46 -15.68 17.03
N HIS A 114 -20.60 -14.99 16.89
CA HIS A 114 -21.80 -15.22 17.69
C HIS A 114 -22.90 -15.99 16.95
N ARG A 115 -22.82 -16.18 15.62
CA ARG A 115 -23.95 -16.63 14.80
C ARG A 115 -23.64 -17.72 13.80
N ASP A 116 -22.37 -17.84 13.39
CA ASP A 116 -21.94 -18.74 12.35
C ASP A 116 -21.12 -19.88 12.95
N ILE A 117 -21.53 -21.12 12.68
CA ILE A 117 -20.92 -22.31 13.25
C ILE A 117 -19.47 -22.49 12.88
N HIS A 118 -19.04 -22.09 11.66
CA HIS A 118 -17.67 -22.19 11.20
C HIS A 118 -16.74 -21.29 12.01
N TYR A 119 -17.18 -20.04 12.27
CA TYR A 119 -16.42 -19.09 13.10
C TYR A 119 -16.41 -19.49 14.56
N ILE A 120 -17.53 -20.01 15.09
CA ILE A 120 -17.63 -20.49 16.46
C ILE A 120 -16.68 -21.68 16.65
N TRP A 121 -16.64 -22.59 15.67
CA TRP A 121 -15.74 -23.75 15.69
C TRP A 121 -14.28 -23.35 15.66
N LEU A 122 -13.86 -22.49 14.69
CA LEU A 122 -12.48 -21.98 14.59
C LEU A 122 -12.03 -21.24 15.86
N ALA A 123 -12.95 -20.53 16.51
CA ALA A 123 -12.69 -19.78 17.73
C ALA A 123 -12.76 -20.62 19.00
N GLY A 124 -13.19 -21.89 18.94
CA GLY A 124 -13.37 -22.71 20.14
C GLY A 124 -14.34 -22.06 21.12
N TYR A 125 -15.45 -21.47 20.63
CA TYR A 125 -16.45 -20.69 21.40
C TYR A 125 -15.95 -19.36 21.97
N GLU A 126 -14.70 -18.97 21.76
CA GLU A 126 -14.21 -17.66 22.16
C GLU A 126 -14.80 -16.54 21.31
N LYS A 127 -15.05 -15.39 21.93
CA LYS A 127 -15.76 -14.27 21.29
C LYS A 127 -14.99 -12.96 21.44
N PRO A 128 -13.84 -12.81 20.76
CA PRO A 128 -13.11 -11.55 20.76
C PRO A 128 -13.96 -10.43 20.14
N ASP A 129 -13.95 -9.27 20.77
CA ASP A 129 -14.59 -8.07 20.26
C ASP A 129 -13.85 -7.51 19.02
N PHE A 130 -14.51 -6.63 18.27
CA PHE A 130 -13.95 -6.04 17.07
C PHE A 130 -12.68 -5.21 17.34
N ILE A 131 -12.53 -4.63 18.54
CA ILE A 131 -11.34 -3.87 18.91
C ILE A 131 -10.16 -4.83 19.10
N THR A 132 -10.38 -5.96 19.76
CA THR A 132 -9.36 -7.01 19.96
C THR A 132 -8.92 -7.61 18.63
N ILE A 133 -9.86 -7.91 17.72
CA ILE A 133 -9.56 -8.39 16.37
C ILE A 133 -8.71 -7.37 15.60
N ASN A 134 -9.07 -6.08 15.66
CA ASN A 134 -8.31 -5.03 15.00
C ASN A 134 -6.91 -4.82 15.59
N ARG A 135 -6.80 -4.87 16.92
CA ARG A 135 -5.49 -4.79 17.61
C ARG A 135 -4.59 -5.97 17.25
N PHE A 136 -5.13 -7.18 17.19
CA PHE A 136 -4.38 -8.35 16.74
C PHE A 136 -3.87 -8.15 15.32
N ARG A 137 -4.74 -7.81 14.37
CA ARG A 137 -4.37 -7.57 12.97
C ARG A 137 -3.24 -6.55 12.82
N ASN A 138 -3.31 -5.43 13.58
CA ASN A 138 -2.26 -4.42 13.55
C ASN A 138 -0.96 -4.88 14.21
N ARG A 139 -1.04 -5.73 15.22
CA ARG A 139 0.12 -6.27 15.92
C ARG A 139 0.92 -7.22 15.04
N VAL A 140 0.26 -8.10 14.31
CA VAL A 140 0.90 -9.15 13.50
C VAL A 140 1.20 -8.73 12.06
N LYS A 141 0.95 -7.49 11.68
CA LYS A 141 1.09 -7.02 10.30
C LYS A 141 2.49 -7.26 9.70
N ASN A 142 3.54 -7.17 10.50
CA ASN A 142 4.91 -7.36 10.05
C ASN A 142 5.27 -8.86 9.93
N GLU A 143 4.61 -9.70 10.72
CA GLU A 143 4.84 -11.15 10.78
C GLU A 143 4.05 -11.91 9.71
N ILE A 144 3.07 -11.26 9.07
CA ILE A 144 2.21 -11.91 8.08
C ILE A 144 2.99 -12.41 6.85
N ASN A 145 4.10 -11.75 6.56
CA ASN A 145 4.99 -12.12 5.47
C ASN A 145 5.65 -13.50 5.71
N GLU A 146 6.02 -13.77 6.96
CA GLU A 146 6.53 -15.08 7.37
C GLU A 146 5.46 -16.17 7.26
N VAL A 147 4.22 -15.86 7.69
CA VAL A 147 3.06 -16.77 7.53
C VAL A 147 2.82 -17.12 6.06
N PHE A 148 2.89 -16.12 5.17
CA PHE A 148 2.76 -16.35 3.74
C PHE A 148 3.87 -17.27 3.22
N THR A 149 5.12 -16.98 3.57
CA THR A 149 6.28 -17.81 3.18
C THR A 149 6.12 -19.26 3.62
N GLN A 150 5.76 -19.49 4.88
CA GLN A 150 5.51 -20.83 5.41
C GLN A 150 4.36 -21.54 4.68
N THR A 151 3.29 -20.81 4.33
CA THR A 151 2.17 -21.35 3.57
C THR A 151 2.60 -21.82 2.19
N VAL A 152 3.38 -21.03 1.47
CA VAL A 152 3.92 -21.39 0.15
C VAL A 152 4.88 -22.59 0.25
N LEU A 153 5.77 -22.63 1.23
CA LEU A 153 6.65 -23.76 1.47
C LEU A 153 5.87 -25.05 1.82
N LEU A 154 4.75 -24.92 2.56
CA LEU A 154 3.87 -26.05 2.83
C LEU A 154 3.22 -26.57 1.53
N LEU A 155 2.75 -25.67 0.65
CA LEU A 155 2.20 -26.06 -0.66
C LEU A 155 3.27 -26.73 -1.52
N SER A 156 4.50 -26.24 -1.49
CA SER A 156 5.64 -26.85 -2.20
C SER A 156 5.96 -28.25 -1.66
N SER A 157 5.99 -28.41 -0.34
CA SER A 157 6.24 -29.73 0.29
C SER A 157 5.14 -30.76 0.00
N LYS A 158 3.94 -30.30 -0.32
CA LYS A 158 2.79 -31.13 -0.75
C LYS A 158 2.80 -31.38 -2.27
N GLY A 159 3.71 -30.80 -3.03
CA GLY A 159 3.82 -30.98 -4.47
C GLY A 159 2.79 -30.18 -5.31
N PHE A 160 2.10 -29.19 -4.73
CA PHE A 160 1.19 -28.32 -5.48
C PHE A 160 1.92 -27.31 -6.34
N ILE A 161 3.10 -26.86 -5.91
CA ILE A 161 3.99 -25.92 -6.59
C ILE A 161 5.45 -26.43 -6.50
N SER A 162 6.28 -26.03 -7.44
CA SER A 162 7.69 -26.43 -7.50
C SER A 162 8.65 -25.31 -7.12
N LEU A 163 8.20 -24.05 -7.17
CA LEU A 163 9.01 -22.84 -7.08
C LEU A 163 10.10 -22.76 -8.18
N ASN A 164 9.88 -23.42 -9.31
CA ASN A 164 10.79 -23.42 -10.45
C ASN A 164 10.35 -22.45 -11.54
N VAL A 165 9.05 -22.20 -11.65
CA VAL A 165 8.46 -21.33 -12.67
C VAL A 165 7.74 -20.18 -11.99
N GLU A 166 8.05 -18.97 -12.38
CA GLU A 166 7.42 -17.77 -11.83
C GLU A 166 6.72 -16.98 -12.93
N TYR A 167 5.39 -16.96 -12.91
CA TYR A 167 4.58 -16.10 -13.78
C TYR A 167 4.36 -14.78 -13.06
N ILE A 168 4.90 -13.69 -13.62
CA ILE A 168 4.88 -12.37 -12.98
C ILE A 168 3.94 -11.44 -13.73
N ASP A 169 2.99 -10.84 -13.03
CA ASP A 169 2.11 -9.78 -13.54
C ASP A 169 1.94 -8.67 -12.50
N GLY A 170 1.84 -7.44 -12.99
CA GLY A 170 1.69 -6.24 -12.18
C GLY A 170 0.29 -5.66 -12.26
N THR A 171 -0.22 -5.19 -11.13
CA THR A 171 -1.46 -4.41 -11.08
C THR A 171 -1.28 -3.15 -10.23
N LYS A 172 -2.07 -2.12 -10.52
CA LYS A 172 -1.99 -0.85 -9.79
C LYS A 172 -3.12 -0.75 -8.79
N ILE A 173 -2.76 -0.49 -7.52
CA ILE A 173 -3.70 -0.32 -6.42
C ILE A 173 -3.78 1.17 -6.06
N GLU A 174 -4.99 1.75 -6.09
CA GLU A 174 -5.24 3.13 -5.68
C GLU A 174 -5.10 3.27 -4.16
N SER A 175 -4.29 4.25 -3.72
CA SER A 175 -4.23 4.67 -2.32
C SER A 175 -5.47 5.48 -1.96
N LYS A 176 -5.91 5.39 -0.69
CA LYS A 176 -6.95 6.29 -0.15
C LYS A 176 -6.47 7.72 0.08
N ALA A 177 -5.28 8.06 -0.38
CA ALA A 177 -4.72 9.39 -0.27
C ALA A 177 -5.53 10.44 -1.06
N ASN A 178 -5.44 11.69 -0.59
CA ASN A 178 -6.06 12.79 -1.30
C ASN A 178 -5.35 13.06 -2.64
N LYS A 179 -6.04 12.85 -3.75
CA LYS A 179 -5.50 13.02 -5.11
C LYS A 179 -5.09 14.46 -5.47
N TYR A 180 -5.47 15.45 -4.67
CA TYR A 180 -5.11 16.85 -4.89
C TYR A 180 -3.89 17.31 -4.10
N THR A 181 -3.35 16.48 -3.20
CA THR A 181 -2.17 16.79 -2.39
C THR A 181 -0.91 16.17 -2.96
N PHE A 182 -0.57 16.54 -4.18
CA PHE A 182 0.59 16.03 -4.89
C PHE A 182 1.84 16.90 -4.70
N VAL A 183 2.99 16.26 -4.71
CA VAL A 183 4.31 16.90 -4.78
C VAL A 183 5.05 16.31 -5.98
N TRP A 184 5.52 17.16 -6.91
CA TRP A 184 6.24 16.76 -8.10
C TRP A 184 7.70 17.15 -8.00
N ARG A 185 8.63 16.22 -8.27
CA ARG A 185 10.09 16.45 -8.27
C ARG A 185 10.49 17.70 -9.04
N LYS A 186 10.14 17.77 -10.32
CA LYS A 186 10.47 18.93 -11.19
C LYS A 186 9.99 20.27 -10.62
N THR A 187 8.90 20.28 -9.87
CA THR A 187 8.39 21.52 -9.25
C THR A 187 9.21 21.87 -8.01
N VAL A 188 9.59 20.89 -7.21
CA VAL A 188 10.42 21.10 -6.02
C VAL A 188 11.80 21.59 -6.44
N GLU A 189 12.47 20.92 -7.38
CA GLU A 189 13.79 21.27 -7.90
C GLU A 189 13.79 22.69 -8.47
N ARG A 190 12.85 23.02 -9.35
CA ARG A 190 12.73 24.36 -9.93
C ARG A 190 12.49 25.45 -8.86
N ASN A 191 11.69 25.15 -7.83
CA ASN A 191 11.44 26.10 -6.76
C ASN A 191 12.66 26.22 -5.84
N ARG A 192 13.41 25.15 -5.60
CA ARG A 192 14.68 25.13 -4.88
C ARG A 192 15.72 26.00 -5.59
N GLU A 193 15.89 25.82 -6.91
CA GLU A 193 16.79 26.68 -7.71
C GLU A 193 16.42 28.17 -7.64
N ARG A 194 15.12 28.47 -7.76
CA ARG A 194 14.64 29.86 -7.63
C ARG A 194 14.90 30.44 -6.24
N LEU A 195 14.77 29.61 -5.21
CA LEU A 195 15.06 29.99 -3.84
C LEU A 195 16.57 30.23 -3.66
N MET A 196 17.43 29.37 -4.19
CA MET A 196 18.89 29.55 -4.16
C MET A 196 19.33 30.88 -4.78
N LYS A 197 18.76 31.22 -5.94
CA LYS A 197 19.03 32.55 -6.57
C LYS A 197 18.60 33.71 -5.68
N LYS A 198 17.48 33.60 -4.95
CA LYS A 198 17.03 34.64 -4.00
C LYS A 198 17.97 34.73 -2.80
N ILE A 199 18.44 33.61 -2.29
CA ILE A 199 19.42 33.56 -1.19
C ILE A 199 20.70 34.23 -1.61
N HIS A 200 21.25 33.93 -2.80
CA HIS A 200 22.42 34.60 -3.32
C HIS A 200 22.27 36.15 -3.40
N ILE A 201 21.12 36.62 -3.91
CA ILE A 201 20.82 38.04 -3.98
C ILE A 201 20.74 38.67 -2.58
N LEU A 202 20.08 38.00 -1.65
CA LEU A 202 19.91 38.48 -0.27
C LEU A 202 21.27 38.56 0.45
N LEU A 203 22.09 37.52 0.33
CA LEU A 203 23.44 37.49 0.94
C LEU A 203 24.35 38.55 0.32
N GLY A 204 24.35 38.72 -1.00
CA GLY A 204 25.07 39.81 -1.64
C GLY A 204 24.63 41.21 -1.18
N GLN A 205 23.36 41.38 -0.79
CA GLN A 205 22.89 42.64 -0.18
C GLN A 205 23.34 42.79 1.28
N ILE A 206 23.49 41.67 2.01
CA ILE A 206 24.02 41.64 3.39
C ILE A 206 25.53 41.89 3.35
N ASP A 207 26.27 41.19 2.47
CA ASP A 207 27.74 41.34 2.31
C ASP A 207 28.14 42.74 1.83
N ASN A 208 27.38 43.35 0.91
CA ASN A 208 27.66 44.75 0.52
C ASN A 208 27.50 45.76 1.69
N VAL A 209 26.82 45.37 2.75
CA VAL A 209 26.74 46.14 4.00
C VAL A 209 27.92 45.81 4.92
N ILE A 210 28.47 44.58 4.83
CA ILE A 210 29.63 44.10 5.60
C ILE A 210 30.94 44.32 4.78
N ALA A 211 30.91 44.19 3.44
CA ALA A 211 32.06 44.29 2.54
C ALA A 211 32.59 45.73 2.33
N GLN A 212 32.01 46.72 2.98
CA GLN A 212 32.72 47.98 3.17
C GLN A 212 33.94 47.81 4.10
N GLU A 213 34.12 46.66 4.74
CA GLU A 213 35.26 46.36 5.62
C GLU A 213 36.19 45.23 5.13
N ASN A 214 35.79 44.34 4.18
CA ASN A 214 36.71 43.28 3.72
C ASN A 214 36.46 42.86 2.27
N SER A 215 37.40 43.15 1.40
CA SER A 215 37.47 42.73 -0.01
C SER A 215 37.99 41.31 -0.15
N SER A 216 37.22 40.40 -0.69
CA SER A 216 37.70 39.24 -1.45
C SER A 216 36.59 38.64 -2.34
N GLU A 217 36.86 38.71 -3.66
CA GLU A 217 36.05 38.08 -4.71
C GLU A 217 36.27 36.58 -4.73
N SER A 218 35.20 35.80 -4.71
CA SER A 218 35.20 34.43 -5.24
C SER A 218 33.85 34.11 -5.91
N ASN A 219 33.90 34.05 -7.25
CA ASN A 219 32.81 33.62 -8.12
C ASN A 219 32.77 32.08 -8.20
N GLU A 220 32.49 31.38 -7.12
CA GLU A 220 32.07 29.98 -7.15
C GLU A 220 30.59 29.92 -6.82
N GLU A 221 29.81 29.12 -7.59
CA GLU A 221 28.42 28.82 -7.27
C GLU A 221 28.37 28.00 -5.96
N ILE A 222 28.36 28.70 -4.83
CA ILE A 222 28.27 28.08 -3.51
C ILE A 222 26.87 27.52 -3.36
N GLU A 223 26.75 26.20 -3.19
CA GLU A 223 25.51 25.56 -2.84
C GLU A 223 25.24 25.76 -1.34
N PHE A 224 24.28 26.62 -1.00
CA PHE A 224 23.90 26.87 0.39
C PHE A 224 23.11 25.72 0.96
N THR A 225 23.49 25.28 2.16
CA THR A 225 22.74 24.31 2.96
C THR A 225 21.94 25.03 4.04
N PRO A 226 20.83 24.40 4.54
CA PRO A 226 20.07 24.96 5.67
C PRO A 226 20.93 25.20 6.91
N ALA A 227 21.98 24.39 7.15
CA ALA A 227 22.91 24.53 8.26
C ALA A 227 23.72 25.80 8.13
N MET A 228 24.29 26.07 6.95
CA MET A 228 25.06 27.32 6.67
C MET A 228 24.17 28.55 6.87
N LEU A 229 22.93 28.52 6.39
CA LEU A 229 21.99 29.65 6.57
C LEU A 229 21.60 29.84 8.04
N THR A 230 21.59 28.77 8.84
CA THR A 230 21.34 28.85 10.29
C THR A 230 22.51 29.55 11.00
N GLU A 231 23.74 29.22 10.65
CA GLU A 231 24.96 29.85 11.18
C GLU A 231 25.01 31.35 10.83
N MET A 232 24.82 31.68 9.54
CA MET A 232 24.79 33.07 9.06
C MET A 232 23.65 33.89 9.71
N ALA A 233 22.47 33.30 9.88
CA ALA A 233 21.37 33.95 10.58
C ALA A 233 21.69 34.19 12.07
N GLY A 234 22.42 33.24 12.70
CA GLY A 234 22.90 33.34 14.08
C GLY A 234 23.90 34.51 14.24
N GLU A 235 24.89 34.59 13.37
CA GLU A 235 25.88 35.70 13.34
C GLU A 235 25.19 37.05 13.14
N LEU A 236 24.28 37.15 12.16
CA LEU A 236 23.53 38.38 11.90
C LEU A 236 22.65 38.77 13.10
N ARG A 237 22.10 37.83 13.81
CA ARG A 237 21.29 38.04 15.04
C ARG A 237 22.20 38.58 16.16
N GLN A 238 23.33 37.96 16.42
CA GLN A 238 24.31 38.43 17.41
C GLN A 238 24.82 39.83 17.11
N ALA A 239 25.15 40.11 15.84
CA ALA A 239 25.55 41.46 15.40
C ALA A 239 24.42 42.48 15.63
N LEU A 240 23.17 42.14 15.45
CA LEU A 240 22.01 43.02 15.69
C LEU A 240 21.73 43.27 17.17
N GLU A 241 22.04 42.33 18.06
CA GLU A 241 21.91 42.46 19.53
C GLU A 241 23.01 43.36 20.13
N GLN A 242 24.18 43.44 19.50
CA GLN A 242 25.30 44.28 19.93
C GLN A 242 25.20 45.75 19.46
N VAL A 243 24.25 46.08 18.59
CA VAL A 243 24.04 47.45 18.12
C VAL A 243 23.40 48.30 19.22
N PRO A 244 24.00 49.42 19.65
CA PRO A 244 23.41 50.32 20.65
C PRO A 244 22.11 50.95 20.14
N GLU A 245 21.29 51.47 21.07
CA GLU A 245 19.99 52.07 20.69
C GLU A 245 20.20 53.21 19.67
N PRO A 246 19.50 53.15 18.50
CA PRO A 246 19.70 54.11 17.42
C PRO A 246 19.17 55.48 17.81
N SER A 247 20.04 56.47 17.69
CA SER A 247 19.78 57.86 18.07
C SER A 247 19.21 58.67 16.90
N THR A 248 19.54 58.31 15.65
CA THR A 248 19.11 59.05 14.46
C THR A 248 17.99 58.30 13.69
N LYS A 249 17.25 59.05 12.85
CA LYS A 249 16.21 58.47 11.99
C LYS A 249 16.81 57.53 10.94
N GLU A 250 18.00 57.79 10.47
CA GLU A 250 18.73 56.99 9.49
C GLU A 250 19.16 55.65 10.09
N GLU A 251 19.72 55.64 11.30
CA GLU A 251 20.11 54.46 12.05
C GLU A 251 18.89 53.54 12.33
N LYS A 252 17.76 54.15 12.70
CA LYS A 252 16.50 53.40 12.90
C LYS A 252 16.03 52.69 11.62
N THR A 253 16.20 53.36 10.46
CA THR A 253 15.84 52.81 9.16
C THR A 253 16.78 51.67 8.75
N ALA A 254 18.08 51.83 8.96
CA ALA A 254 19.10 50.82 8.70
C ALA A 254 18.88 49.57 9.56
N LEU A 255 18.63 49.76 10.85
CA LEU A 255 18.34 48.65 11.78
C LEU A 255 17.07 47.88 11.40
N LYS A 256 16.01 48.59 10.99
CA LYS A 256 14.78 48.00 10.49
C LYS A 256 15.02 47.17 9.21
N LYS A 257 15.87 47.64 8.32
CA LYS A 257 16.28 46.92 7.10
C LYS A 257 17.02 45.62 7.44
N LYS A 258 18.03 45.67 8.33
CA LYS A 258 18.77 44.48 8.78
C LYS A 258 17.89 43.47 9.48
N ARG A 259 16.95 43.87 10.35
CA ARG A 259 15.95 42.96 10.97
C ARG A 259 15.05 42.30 9.93
N LYS A 260 14.68 43.04 8.87
CA LYS A 260 13.90 42.47 7.76
C LYS A 260 14.70 41.44 6.98
N GLN A 261 15.95 41.70 6.69
CA GLN A 261 16.86 40.76 6.00
C GLN A 261 17.09 39.49 6.82
N LEU A 262 17.29 39.61 8.14
CA LEU A 262 17.38 38.44 9.03
C LEU A 262 16.12 37.57 8.95
N LYS A 263 14.94 38.17 9.05
CA LYS A 263 13.67 37.44 8.95
C LYS A 263 13.50 36.76 7.59
N GLU A 264 13.90 37.42 6.51
CA GLU A 264 13.85 36.89 5.14
C GLU A 264 14.83 35.72 4.97
N LEU A 265 16.02 35.81 5.59
CA LEU A 265 17.00 34.71 5.60
C LEU A 265 16.49 33.49 6.35
N GLU A 266 15.87 33.69 7.50
CA GLU A 266 15.23 32.60 8.29
C GLU A 266 14.08 31.95 7.51
N GLU A 267 13.23 32.73 6.85
CA GLU A 267 12.15 32.21 5.99
C GLU A 267 12.70 31.42 4.79
N HIS A 268 13.81 31.84 4.21
CA HIS A 268 14.49 31.14 3.11
C HIS A 268 15.13 29.84 3.58
N ARG A 269 15.77 29.83 4.77
CA ARG A 269 16.30 28.62 5.42
C ARG A 269 15.19 27.58 5.63
N ASP A 270 14.07 27.98 6.22
CA ASP A 270 12.97 27.08 6.52
C ASP A 270 12.36 26.48 5.24
N LYS A 271 12.23 27.30 4.17
CA LYS A 271 11.79 26.81 2.86
C LYS A 271 12.79 25.88 2.20
N LEU A 272 14.08 26.17 2.31
CA LEU A 272 15.13 25.30 1.77
C LEU A 272 15.08 23.93 2.45
N GLN A 273 15.01 23.92 3.79
CA GLN A 273 14.83 22.69 4.56
C GLN A 273 13.57 21.92 4.16
N GLU A 274 12.47 22.62 3.90
CA GLU A 274 11.23 21.99 3.42
C GLU A 274 11.43 21.32 2.05
N TYR A 275 12.15 21.99 1.12
CA TYR A 275 12.41 21.40 -0.20
C TYR A 275 13.36 20.21 -0.12
N ASP A 276 14.41 20.27 0.71
CA ASP A 276 15.33 19.16 0.93
C ASP A 276 14.59 17.96 1.54
N ASN A 277 13.78 18.16 2.57
CA ASN A 277 12.94 17.10 3.15
C ASN A 277 11.96 16.48 2.12
N ARG A 278 11.44 17.28 1.18
CA ARG A 278 10.59 16.78 0.10
C ARG A 278 11.38 15.95 -0.93
N LEU A 279 12.61 16.34 -1.23
CA LEU A 279 13.48 15.58 -2.12
C LEU A 279 13.91 14.27 -1.48
N ASP A 280 14.21 14.26 -0.18
CA ASP A 280 14.50 13.05 0.58
C ASP A 280 13.29 12.09 0.58
N THR A 281 12.07 12.61 0.76
CA THR A 281 10.85 11.82 0.68
C THR A 281 10.60 11.25 -0.73
N LEU A 282 10.98 12.01 -1.76
CA LEU A 282 10.83 11.58 -3.15
C LEU A 282 11.79 10.44 -3.51
N GLN A 283 13.00 10.41 -2.91
CA GLN A 283 14.06 9.48 -3.33
C GLN A 283 14.21 9.49 -4.86
N ASP A 284 14.05 8.35 -5.55
CA ASP A 284 14.10 8.25 -7.02
C ASP A 284 12.74 8.47 -7.72
N ARG A 285 11.67 8.70 -6.95
CA ARG A 285 10.32 8.90 -7.48
C ARG A 285 10.12 10.28 -8.07
N ASN A 286 9.24 10.38 -9.06
CA ASN A 286 8.86 11.65 -9.69
C ASN A 286 7.77 12.42 -8.91
N SER A 287 7.05 11.74 -8.02
CA SER A 287 5.96 12.34 -7.25
C SER A 287 5.61 11.53 -6.00
N TYR A 288 4.97 12.19 -5.03
CA TYR A 288 4.31 11.52 -3.91
C TYR A 288 3.07 12.31 -3.46
N SER A 289 2.22 11.69 -2.64
CA SER A 289 1.07 12.35 -2.01
C SER A 289 1.41 12.79 -0.58
N LYS A 290 1.08 14.05 -0.20
CA LYS A 290 1.32 14.55 1.17
C LYS A 290 0.54 13.78 2.25
N THR A 291 -0.54 13.10 1.89
CA THR A 291 -1.37 12.31 2.82
C THR A 291 -0.97 10.84 2.89
N ASP A 292 -0.11 10.40 1.95
CA ASP A 292 0.48 9.06 1.89
C ASP A 292 1.82 9.16 1.16
N ASN A 293 2.88 9.37 1.93
CA ASN A 293 4.21 9.68 1.40
C ASN A 293 4.82 8.53 0.58
N ASP A 294 4.34 7.30 0.78
CA ASP A 294 4.82 6.12 0.08
C ASP A 294 4.12 5.93 -1.28
N ALA A 295 2.93 6.51 -1.45
CA ALA A 295 2.16 6.43 -2.70
C ALA A 295 2.71 7.36 -3.78
N THR A 296 2.90 6.82 -4.98
CA THR A 296 3.32 7.57 -6.16
C THR A 296 2.14 7.83 -7.10
N PHE A 297 2.13 9.00 -7.75
CA PHE A 297 1.08 9.28 -8.74
C PHE A 297 1.33 8.50 -10.02
N MET A 298 0.39 7.62 -10.35
CA MET A 298 0.45 6.74 -11.51
C MET A 298 -0.91 6.65 -12.23
N ARG A 299 -0.88 6.30 -13.52
CA ARG A 299 -2.09 6.04 -14.29
C ARG A 299 -2.64 4.66 -13.89
N MET A 300 -3.90 4.60 -13.46
CA MET A 300 -4.55 3.33 -13.11
C MET A 300 -4.94 2.52 -14.36
N LYS A 301 -4.93 1.18 -14.28
CA LYS A 301 -5.42 0.31 -15.36
C LYS A 301 -6.93 0.54 -15.59
N GLU A 302 -7.71 0.70 -14.54
CA GLU A 302 -9.14 0.99 -14.58
C GLU A 302 -9.40 2.50 -14.58
N ASP A 303 -9.28 3.13 -15.74
CA ASP A 303 -9.72 4.49 -15.96
C ASP A 303 -11.06 4.49 -16.72
N ALA A 304 -12.15 4.41 -15.96
CA ALA A 304 -13.52 4.36 -16.51
C ALA A 304 -13.84 5.58 -17.39
N MET A 305 -13.20 6.71 -17.14
CA MET A 305 -13.39 7.95 -17.91
C MET A 305 -12.41 8.10 -19.09
N ARG A 306 -11.42 7.22 -19.20
CA ARG A 306 -10.36 7.24 -20.24
C ARG A 306 -9.68 8.60 -20.42
N ASN A 307 -9.62 9.39 -19.37
CA ASN A 307 -9.04 10.74 -19.40
C ASN A 307 -7.55 10.77 -19.02
N GLY A 308 -6.95 9.62 -18.73
CA GLY A 308 -5.56 9.49 -18.36
C GLY A 308 -5.21 10.09 -17.01
N GLN A 309 -6.19 10.25 -16.12
CA GLN A 309 -5.99 10.82 -14.80
C GLN A 309 -5.01 9.97 -13.98
N THR A 310 -4.01 10.65 -13.42
CA THR A 310 -3.09 10.03 -12.46
C THR A 310 -3.69 10.08 -11.06
N LYS A 311 -3.53 9.01 -10.30
CA LYS A 311 -3.96 8.88 -8.91
C LYS A 311 -2.79 8.37 -8.05
N PRO A 312 -2.75 8.73 -6.75
CA PRO A 312 -1.76 8.14 -5.85
C PRO A 312 -2.03 6.64 -5.70
N GLY A 313 -1.00 5.83 -5.81
CA GLY A 313 -1.14 4.39 -5.75
C GLY A 313 0.20 3.67 -5.66
N TYR A 314 0.08 2.35 -5.70
CA TYR A 314 1.17 1.41 -5.63
C TYR A 314 1.11 0.46 -6.82
N ASN A 315 2.25 0.03 -7.29
CA ASN A 315 2.37 -1.05 -8.26
C ASN A 315 2.58 -2.36 -7.48
N LEU A 316 1.55 -3.21 -7.47
CA LEU A 316 1.60 -4.52 -6.87
C LEU A 316 2.08 -5.52 -7.92
N GLN A 317 3.20 -6.16 -7.66
CA GLN A 317 3.69 -7.30 -8.43
C GLN A 317 3.26 -8.59 -7.74
N ILE A 318 2.79 -9.55 -8.53
CA ILE A 318 2.34 -10.86 -8.05
C ILE A 318 3.06 -11.93 -8.89
N GLY A 319 3.70 -12.84 -8.21
CA GLY A 319 4.23 -14.06 -8.78
C GLY A 319 3.28 -15.23 -8.56
N THR A 320 3.15 -16.10 -9.56
CA THR A 320 2.25 -17.26 -9.49
C THR A 320 2.87 -18.48 -10.12
N GLU A 321 2.54 -19.66 -9.57
CA GLU A 321 2.79 -20.97 -10.16
C GLU A 321 1.55 -21.85 -9.97
N ASN A 322 1.09 -22.56 -10.99
CA ASN A 322 -0.06 -23.47 -10.92
C ASN A 322 -1.31 -22.86 -10.26
N GLN A 323 -1.59 -21.58 -10.53
CA GLN A 323 -2.69 -20.79 -9.95
C GLN A 323 -2.54 -20.44 -8.47
N PHE A 324 -1.42 -20.77 -7.82
CA PHE A 324 -1.10 -20.31 -6.48
C PHE A 324 -0.24 -19.05 -6.55
N ILE A 325 -0.46 -18.12 -5.63
CA ILE A 325 0.41 -16.97 -5.45
C ILE A 325 1.67 -17.43 -4.72
N THR A 326 2.82 -17.25 -5.35
CA THR A 326 4.13 -17.64 -4.84
C THR A 326 4.89 -16.48 -4.21
N ASP A 327 4.76 -15.27 -4.77
CA ASP A 327 5.32 -14.06 -4.18
C ASP A 327 4.45 -12.83 -4.47
N PHE A 328 4.64 -11.78 -3.68
CA PHE A 328 4.04 -10.47 -3.91
C PHE A 328 4.95 -9.37 -3.36
N ALA A 329 4.97 -8.24 -4.05
CA ALA A 329 5.68 -7.05 -3.59
C ALA A 329 4.98 -5.77 -4.05
N LEU A 330 5.07 -4.72 -3.23
CA LEU A 330 4.52 -3.39 -3.53
C LEU A 330 5.67 -2.46 -3.89
N PHE A 331 5.56 -1.81 -5.05
CA PHE A 331 6.55 -0.87 -5.55
C PHE A 331 5.96 0.52 -5.73
N PRO A 332 6.74 1.56 -5.47
CA PRO A 332 6.35 2.93 -5.77
C PRO A 332 6.52 3.28 -7.26
N ASN A 333 7.14 2.41 -8.06
CA ASN A 333 7.45 2.65 -9.46
C ASN A 333 6.20 2.50 -10.33
N PRO A 334 5.83 3.51 -11.16
CA PRO A 334 4.65 3.44 -12.01
C PRO A 334 4.76 2.46 -13.18
N THR A 335 5.98 2.03 -13.53
CA THR A 335 6.29 1.12 -14.65
C THR A 335 6.81 -0.21 -14.14
N ASP A 336 6.53 -1.28 -14.86
CA ASP A 336 6.89 -2.64 -14.45
C ASP A 336 8.37 -2.97 -14.73
N THR A 337 9.00 -2.27 -15.67
CA THR A 337 10.41 -2.50 -16.06
C THR A 337 11.38 -2.44 -14.88
N LEU A 338 11.20 -1.47 -13.99
CA LEU A 338 12.08 -1.27 -12.83
C LEU A 338 11.72 -2.17 -11.63
N THR A 339 10.64 -2.94 -11.70
CA THR A 339 10.16 -3.74 -10.59
C THR A 339 10.60 -5.21 -10.67
N LEU A 340 11.01 -5.69 -11.86
CA LEU A 340 11.33 -7.10 -12.07
C LEU A 340 12.51 -7.58 -11.22
N ILE A 341 13.66 -6.90 -11.30
CA ILE A 341 14.85 -7.29 -10.55
C ILE A 341 14.59 -7.27 -9.03
N PRO A 342 14.06 -6.19 -8.44
CA PRO A 342 13.74 -6.19 -7.01
C PRO A 342 12.70 -7.26 -6.62
N PHE A 343 11.76 -7.59 -7.51
CA PHE A 343 10.79 -8.65 -7.27
C PHE A 343 11.45 -10.04 -7.23
N LEU A 344 12.30 -10.36 -8.22
CA LEU A 344 13.06 -11.61 -8.25
C LEU A 344 14.03 -11.73 -7.06
N GLN A 345 14.61 -10.63 -6.61
CA GLN A 345 15.40 -10.59 -5.38
C GLN A 345 14.54 -10.85 -4.14
N SER A 346 13.31 -10.32 -4.08
CA SER A 346 12.36 -10.64 -3.01
C SER A 346 12.06 -12.12 -2.95
N PHE A 347 11.80 -12.74 -4.10
CA PHE A 347 11.58 -14.19 -4.22
C PHE A 347 12.79 -14.97 -3.71
N SER A 348 13.99 -14.61 -4.14
CA SER A 348 15.22 -15.25 -3.69
C SER A 348 15.45 -15.13 -2.18
N ASN A 349 15.22 -13.94 -1.63
CA ASN A 349 15.34 -13.70 -0.18
C ASN A 349 14.32 -14.49 0.63
N ARG A 350 13.14 -14.75 0.05
CA ARG A 350 12.04 -15.49 0.69
C ARG A 350 12.28 -16.99 0.72
N TYR A 351 12.83 -17.57 -0.36
CA TYR A 351 12.92 -19.02 -0.56
C TYR A 351 14.36 -19.54 -0.61
N ASP A 352 15.35 -18.65 -0.46
CA ASP A 352 16.80 -18.97 -0.56
C ASP A 352 17.15 -19.66 -1.90
N ARG A 353 16.45 -19.29 -2.97
CA ARG A 353 16.65 -19.80 -4.33
C ARG A 353 16.02 -18.87 -5.38
N MET A 354 16.54 -18.90 -6.60
CA MET A 354 15.91 -18.27 -7.76
C MET A 354 14.96 -19.23 -8.47
N ALA A 355 13.92 -18.70 -9.12
CA ALA A 355 13.13 -19.47 -10.07
C ALA A 355 13.99 -19.83 -11.29
N HIS A 356 13.81 -21.03 -11.83
CA HIS A 356 14.52 -21.44 -13.04
C HIS A 356 13.95 -20.76 -14.30
N THR A 357 12.65 -20.58 -14.35
CA THR A 357 11.94 -20.01 -15.49
C THR A 357 11.10 -18.81 -15.05
N VAL A 358 11.27 -17.69 -15.73
CA VAL A 358 10.52 -16.44 -15.49
C VAL A 358 9.67 -16.13 -16.71
N VAL A 359 8.36 -15.96 -16.52
CA VAL A 359 7.39 -15.60 -17.54
C VAL A 359 6.74 -14.27 -17.18
N ALA A 360 6.90 -13.26 -18.02
CA ALA A 360 6.29 -11.94 -17.79
C ALA A 360 5.89 -11.27 -19.10
N ASP A 361 5.08 -10.22 -19.02
CA ASP A 361 4.64 -9.48 -20.18
C ASP A 361 5.74 -8.55 -20.76
N SER A 362 5.45 -7.89 -21.87
CA SER A 362 6.41 -6.99 -22.53
C SER A 362 6.72 -5.72 -21.72
N GLY A 363 5.93 -5.39 -20.70
CA GLY A 363 6.18 -4.25 -19.81
C GLY A 363 7.44 -4.42 -18.97
N TYR A 364 7.92 -5.65 -18.79
CA TYR A 364 9.14 -5.98 -18.08
C TYR A 364 10.38 -6.06 -18.96
N GLY A 365 10.23 -6.01 -20.30
CA GLY A 365 11.33 -6.16 -21.24
C GLY A 365 12.31 -4.98 -21.19
N SER A 366 13.53 -5.21 -20.73
CA SER A 366 14.67 -4.30 -20.80
C SER A 366 15.97 -5.09 -20.88
N GLU A 367 17.01 -4.48 -21.44
CA GLU A 367 18.34 -5.10 -21.53
C GLU A 367 18.86 -5.48 -20.14
N GLU A 368 18.67 -4.61 -19.15
CA GLU A 368 19.09 -4.83 -17.78
C GLU A 368 18.39 -6.07 -17.16
N ASN A 369 17.08 -6.20 -17.37
CA ASN A 369 16.31 -7.33 -16.87
C ASN A 369 16.73 -8.66 -17.54
N TYR A 370 16.95 -8.65 -18.86
CA TYR A 370 17.44 -9.86 -19.57
C TYR A 370 18.83 -10.24 -19.12
N ARG A 371 19.73 -9.27 -18.94
CA ARG A 371 21.09 -9.51 -18.42
C ARG A 371 21.04 -10.12 -17.02
N PHE A 372 20.26 -9.53 -16.12
CA PHE A 372 20.08 -10.06 -14.77
C PHE A 372 19.60 -11.51 -14.76
N MET A 373 18.57 -11.83 -15.55
CA MET A 373 18.05 -13.19 -15.65
C MET A 373 19.11 -14.17 -16.21
N SER A 374 19.83 -13.76 -17.25
CA SER A 374 20.89 -14.58 -17.86
C SER A 374 22.05 -14.83 -16.90
N GLU A 375 22.51 -13.81 -16.18
CA GLU A 375 23.59 -13.91 -15.20
C GLU A 375 23.23 -14.83 -14.01
N ASN A 376 21.95 -14.92 -13.66
CA ASN A 376 21.44 -15.80 -12.62
C ASN A 376 20.95 -17.16 -13.14
N GLY A 377 21.21 -17.49 -14.41
CA GLY A 377 20.90 -18.80 -15.01
C GLY A 377 19.40 -19.07 -15.16
N MET A 378 18.58 -18.01 -15.30
CA MET A 378 17.15 -18.13 -15.47
C MET A 378 16.77 -18.17 -16.95
N GLU A 379 15.82 -19.01 -17.30
CA GLU A 379 15.16 -18.98 -18.62
C GLU A 379 14.13 -17.86 -18.67
N ALA A 380 14.34 -16.86 -19.53
CA ALA A 380 13.50 -15.69 -19.65
C ALA A 380 12.45 -15.83 -20.76
N TYR A 381 11.19 -15.96 -20.40
CA TYR A 381 10.04 -15.86 -21.32
C TYR A 381 9.36 -14.50 -21.19
N VAL A 382 10.13 -13.46 -21.42
CA VAL A 382 9.69 -12.07 -21.35
C VAL A 382 9.76 -11.47 -22.75
N LYS A 383 8.64 -10.96 -23.25
CA LYS A 383 8.58 -10.33 -24.57
C LYS A 383 9.25 -8.96 -24.52
N TYR A 384 10.01 -8.61 -25.56
CA TYR A 384 10.52 -7.25 -25.70
C TYR A 384 9.43 -6.28 -26.18
N ASN A 385 9.62 -5.00 -25.90
CA ASN A 385 8.56 -3.98 -26.04
C ASN A 385 7.98 -3.85 -27.46
N TYR A 386 8.75 -4.14 -28.49
CA TYR A 386 8.32 -4.05 -29.90
C TYR A 386 7.78 -5.35 -30.47
N PHE A 387 7.84 -6.47 -29.76
CA PHE A 387 7.44 -7.81 -30.22
C PHE A 387 6.10 -7.83 -30.97
N HIS A 388 5.06 -7.23 -30.40
CA HIS A 388 3.74 -7.15 -31.03
C HIS A 388 3.64 -6.09 -32.14
N MET A 389 4.46 -5.05 -32.10
CA MET A 389 4.48 -4.01 -33.13
C MET A 389 5.13 -4.50 -34.41
N GLU A 390 6.23 -5.25 -34.30
CA GLU A 390 6.97 -5.81 -35.43
C GLU A 390 6.16 -6.86 -36.22
N GLN A 391 5.26 -7.56 -35.53
CA GLN A 391 4.37 -8.54 -36.18
C GLN A 391 3.21 -7.91 -36.96
N ARG A 392 3.02 -6.59 -36.90
CA ARG A 392 1.95 -5.93 -37.63
C ARG A 392 2.32 -5.81 -39.12
N PRO A 393 1.41 -6.13 -40.08
CA PRO A 393 1.69 -6.09 -41.50
C PRO A 393 2.13 -4.73 -42.07
N ARG A 394 1.90 -3.65 -41.31
CA ARG A 394 2.26 -2.27 -41.65
C ARG A 394 3.39 -1.69 -40.82
N PHE A 395 4.08 -2.52 -40.04
CA PHE A 395 5.23 -2.07 -39.23
C PHE A 395 6.36 -1.62 -40.19
N LYS A 396 6.86 -0.41 -39.97
CA LYS A 396 8.07 0.09 -40.63
C LYS A 396 9.10 0.33 -39.52
N PRO A 397 10.28 -0.29 -39.59
CA PRO A 397 11.35 -0.01 -38.60
C PRO A 397 11.74 1.47 -38.70
N ASP A 398 11.96 2.08 -37.56
CA ASP A 398 12.42 3.46 -37.48
C ASP A 398 13.89 3.53 -37.95
N PRO A 399 14.19 4.24 -39.07
CA PRO A 399 15.55 4.28 -39.63
C PRO A 399 16.54 5.01 -38.73
N PHE A 400 16.07 5.75 -37.73
CA PHE A 400 16.95 6.51 -36.79
C PHE A 400 17.26 5.76 -35.50
N LYS A 401 16.83 4.53 -35.34
CA LYS A 401 17.25 3.69 -34.23
C LYS A 401 18.62 3.07 -34.49
N ALA A 402 19.44 2.99 -33.43
CA ALA A 402 20.80 2.46 -33.52
C ALA A 402 20.88 1.06 -34.15
N GLU A 403 19.90 0.20 -33.87
CA GLU A 403 19.76 -1.15 -34.42
C GLU A 403 19.51 -1.20 -35.97
N ASN A 404 19.06 -0.08 -36.53
CA ASN A 404 18.79 0.07 -37.95
C ASN A 404 19.90 0.83 -38.70
N PHE A 405 20.96 1.25 -38.01
CA PHE A 405 22.13 1.85 -38.63
C PHE A 405 23.00 0.77 -39.24
N TYR A 406 23.43 0.99 -40.45
CA TYR A 406 24.45 0.21 -41.07
C TYR A 406 25.80 0.93 -41.05
N TYR A 407 26.85 0.14 -40.85
CA TYR A 407 28.20 0.68 -40.85
C TYR A 407 28.55 1.13 -42.27
N ASN A 408 29.00 2.38 -42.42
CA ASN A 408 29.54 2.88 -43.66
C ASN A 408 31.07 2.88 -43.54
N GLU A 409 31.75 2.21 -44.47
CA GLU A 409 33.20 2.07 -44.52
C GLU A 409 33.91 3.32 -45.11
N GLU A 410 33.21 4.40 -45.53
CA GLU A 410 33.79 5.62 -46.08
C GLU A 410 34.22 6.61 -44.99
#